data_1a8ea2417de8388ebd0c6b4b64040780
#
_entry.id   1a8ea2417de8388ebd0c6b4b64040780
#
_cell.length_a   1.000
_cell.length_b   1.000
_cell.length_c   1.000
_cell.angle_alpha   90.00
_cell.angle_beta   90.00
_cell.angle_gamma   90.00
#
_symmetry.space_group_name_H-M   'P 1'
#
loop_
_entity.id
_entity.type
_entity.pdbx_description
1 polymer ?
#
loop_
_entity_poly.entity_id
_entity_poly.type
_entity_poly.pdbx_seq_one_letter_code
_entity_poly.pdbx_strand_id
1 'polypeptide(L)'
;MKRKFAAAILACLMTVALVTSAYAAEARAVLTPSLTFSGTTAYCEIKIVQFGAAIDATLELWSGNTLLASWSGTGTSRVIISKTKTVTRGQSYTLEVHGTVGDETIDAPSITKTCP
;
A
#
# COMPACT_ATOMS: atom_id res chain seq x y z
N MET A 1 21.09 15.42 -41.08
CA MET A 1 20.61 14.13 -41.66
C MET A 1 20.62 13.03 -40.64
N LYS A 2 21.78 12.65 -40.19
CA LYS A 2 21.92 11.55 -39.22
C LYS A 2 21.16 11.75 -37.93
N ARG A 3 21.05 12.99 -37.45
CA ARG A 3 20.33 13.30 -36.22
C ARG A 3 18.86 12.98 -36.33
N LYS A 4 18.26 13.15 -37.50
CA LYS A 4 16.83 12.87 -37.68
C LYS A 4 16.56 11.39 -37.57
N PHE A 5 17.44 10.57 -38.05
CA PHE A 5 17.29 9.11 -37.94
C PHE A 5 17.43 8.66 -36.49
N ALA A 6 18.38 9.23 -35.76
CA ALA A 6 18.57 8.93 -34.36
C ALA A 6 17.33 9.29 -33.56
N ALA A 7 16.73 10.44 -33.86
CA ALA A 7 15.50 10.85 -33.18
C ALA A 7 14.33 9.91 -33.44
N ALA A 8 14.21 9.42 -34.66
CA ALA A 8 13.14 8.46 -35.01
C ALA A 8 13.31 7.15 -34.26
N ILE A 9 14.53 6.64 -34.18
CA ILE A 9 14.82 5.42 -33.44
C ILE A 9 14.48 5.61 -31.96
N LEU A 10 14.84 6.74 -31.42
CA LEU A 10 14.56 7.05 -30.01
C LEU A 10 13.07 7.05 -29.72
N ALA A 11 12.27 7.61 -30.61
CA ALA A 11 10.83 7.61 -30.46
C ALA A 11 10.25 6.19 -30.39
N CYS A 12 10.73 5.29 -31.22
CA CYS A 12 10.31 3.90 -31.21
C CYS A 12 10.64 3.21 -29.89
N LEU A 13 11.81 3.46 -29.34
CA LEU A 13 12.20 2.91 -28.05
C LEU A 13 11.31 3.40 -26.92
N MET A 14 10.94 4.67 -26.95
CA MET A 14 10.05 5.23 -25.96
C MET A 14 8.66 4.58 -26.01
N THR A 15 8.17 4.27 -27.20
CA THR A 15 6.89 3.58 -27.35
C THR A 15 6.94 2.20 -26.70
N VAL A 16 8.01 1.47 -26.88
CA VAL A 16 8.16 0.16 -26.23
C VAL A 16 8.18 0.29 -24.71
N ALA A 17 8.87 1.30 -24.20
CA ALA A 17 8.92 1.55 -22.76
C ALA A 17 7.53 1.83 -22.18
N LEU A 18 6.69 2.55 -22.90
CA LEU A 18 5.32 2.83 -22.44
C LEU A 18 4.49 1.54 -22.34
N VAL A 19 4.62 0.65 -23.29
CA VAL A 19 3.93 -0.64 -23.25
C VAL A 19 4.39 -1.46 -22.05
N THR A 20 5.67 -1.46 -21.76
CA THR A 20 6.22 -2.16 -20.59
C THR A 20 5.68 -1.58 -19.29
N SER A 21 5.56 -0.26 -19.21
CA SER A 21 5.03 0.40 -18.02
C SER A 21 3.57 0.03 -17.77
N ALA A 22 2.74 -0.02 -18.81
CA ALA A 22 1.35 -0.42 -18.69
C ALA A 22 1.24 -1.86 -18.19
N TYR A 23 2.09 -2.73 -18.69
CA TYR A 23 2.11 -4.12 -18.28
C TYR A 23 2.51 -4.27 -16.80
N ALA A 24 3.50 -3.51 -16.36
CA ALA A 24 3.92 -3.51 -14.97
C ALA A 24 2.82 -3.02 -14.03
N ALA A 25 2.01 -2.06 -14.47
CA ALA A 25 0.89 -1.56 -13.68
C ALA A 25 -0.16 -2.63 -13.40
N GLU A 26 -0.38 -3.56 -14.34
CA GLU A 26 -1.33 -4.66 -14.17
C GLU A 26 -0.85 -5.69 -13.14
N ALA A 27 0.44 -5.77 -12.91
CA ALA A 27 1.04 -6.71 -11.97
C ALA A 27 1.13 -6.15 -10.55
N ARG A 28 0.49 -5.04 -10.27
CA ARG A 28 0.55 -4.40 -8.96
C ARG A 28 -0.11 -5.22 -7.87
N ALA A 29 0.40 -5.06 -6.66
CA ALA A 29 -0.18 -5.67 -5.48
C ALA A 29 -1.60 -5.17 -5.24
N VAL A 30 -2.45 -6.08 -4.77
CA VAL A 30 -3.78 -5.73 -4.30
C VAL A 30 -3.70 -5.47 -2.80
N LEU A 31 -4.08 -4.26 -2.38
CA LEU A 31 -4.07 -3.85 -0.98
C LEU A 31 -5.51 -3.63 -0.52
N THR A 32 -5.89 -4.29 0.57
CA THR A 32 -7.23 -4.18 1.13
C THR A 32 -7.13 -3.78 2.60
N PRO A 33 -7.08 -2.48 2.91
CA PRO A 33 -7.08 -2.01 4.28
C PRO A 33 -8.49 -1.99 4.86
N SER A 34 -8.60 -2.19 6.18
CA SER A 34 -9.88 -2.16 6.88
C SER A 34 -9.70 -1.61 8.29
N LEU A 35 -10.55 -0.66 8.65
CA LEU A 35 -10.63 -0.12 10.01
C LEU A 35 -12.08 -0.15 10.45
N THR A 36 -12.37 -0.92 11.50
CA THR A 36 -13.71 -1.03 12.07
C THR A 36 -13.64 -0.91 13.59
N PHE A 37 -14.77 -0.61 14.21
CA PHE A 37 -14.85 -0.47 15.64
C PHE A 37 -15.97 -1.34 16.23
N SER A 38 -15.70 -1.88 17.41
CA SER A 38 -16.72 -2.55 18.22
C SER A 38 -16.53 -2.05 19.66
N GLY A 39 -17.45 -1.20 20.13
CA GLY A 39 -17.29 -0.52 21.41
C GLY A 39 -16.02 0.34 21.40
N THR A 40 -15.13 0.08 22.35
CA THR A 40 -13.84 0.76 22.46
C THR A 40 -12.68 -0.04 21.87
N THR A 41 -12.96 -0.97 20.96
CA THR A 41 -11.93 -1.76 20.29
C THR A 41 -11.90 -1.41 18.82
N ALA A 42 -10.72 -1.04 18.32
CA ALA A 42 -10.49 -0.84 16.90
C ALA A 42 -9.90 -2.14 16.30
N TYR A 43 -10.45 -2.56 15.19
CA TYR A 43 -9.95 -3.69 14.41
C TYR A 43 -9.23 -3.13 13.20
N CYS A 44 -7.92 -3.33 13.17
CA CYS A 44 -7.04 -2.80 12.14
C CYS A 44 -6.51 -3.96 11.31
N GLU A 45 -6.76 -3.92 10.01
CA GLU A 45 -6.38 -5.01 9.13
C GLU A 45 -5.86 -4.50 7.80
N ILE A 46 -4.86 -5.20 7.28
CA ILE A 46 -4.41 -5.04 5.90
C ILE A 46 -4.15 -6.41 5.30
N LYS A 47 -4.59 -6.58 4.08
CA LYS A 47 -4.28 -7.75 3.28
C LYS A 47 -3.55 -7.28 2.02
N ILE A 48 -2.38 -7.83 1.77
CA ILE A 48 -1.56 -7.49 0.61
C ILE A 48 -1.30 -8.78 -0.15
N VAL A 49 -1.59 -8.78 -1.44
CA VAL A 49 -1.42 -9.96 -2.30
C VAL A 49 -0.71 -9.56 -3.57
N GLN A 50 0.41 -10.22 -3.85
CA GLN A 50 1.05 -10.18 -5.16
C GLN A 50 1.86 -11.46 -5.32
N PHE A 51 1.38 -12.34 -6.18
CA PHE A 51 1.99 -13.64 -6.40
C PHE A 51 3.48 -13.52 -6.75
N GLY A 52 4.30 -14.31 -6.07
CA GLY A 52 5.74 -14.39 -6.32
C GLY A 52 6.57 -13.27 -5.75
N ALA A 53 5.98 -12.26 -5.12
CA ALA A 53 6.72 -11.12 -4.58
C ALA A 53 7.01 -11.28 -3.09
N ALA A 54 8.18 -10.80 -2.67
CA ALA A 54 8.49 -10.64 -1.26
C ALA A 54 7.80 -9.38 -0.75
N ILE A 55 7.07 -9.49 0.35
CA ILE A 55 6.27 -8.39 0.92
C ILE A 55 6.76 -8.06 2.31
N ASP A 56 6.99 -6.77 2.55
CA ASP A 56 7.33 -6.24 3.86
C ASP A 56 6.39 -5.06 4.11
N ALA A 57 5.57 -5.15 5.14
CA ALA A 57 4.54 -4.17 5.39
C ALA A 57 4.48 -3.75 6.85
N THR A 58 4.10 -2.50 7.07
CA THR A 58 3.85 -1.93 8.39
C THR A 58 2.46 -1.30 8.38
N LEU A 59 1.67 -1.64 9.37
CA LEU A 59 0.34 -1.09 9.59
C LEU A 59 0.41 -0.16 10.80
N GLU A 60 -0.07 1.07 10.63
CA GLU A 60 0.00 2.11 11.67
C GLU A 60 -1.39 2.65 11.98
N LEU A 61 -1.67 2.81 13.27
CA LEU A 61 -2.89 3.45 13.72
C LEU A 61 -2.54 4.78 14.41
N TRP A 62 -3.14 5.85 13.91
CA TRP A 62 -2.90 7.22 14.36
C TRP A 62 -4.15 7.84 14.98
N SER A 63 -3.93 8.71 15.96
CA SER A 63 -4.96 9.64 16.45
C SER A 63 -4.43 11.05 16.22
N GLY A 64 -4.96 11.72 15.19
CA GLY A 64 -4.39 13.00 14.74
C GLY A 64 -2.93 12.83 14.34
N ASN A 65 -2.03 13.51 15.01
CA ASN A 65 -0.59 13.45 14.76
C ASN A 65 0.14 12.48 15.70
N THR A 66 -0.59 11.72 16.49
CA THR A 66 0.00 10.79 17.46
C THR A 66 -0.10 9.36 16.97
N LEU A 67 1.04 8.69 16.84
CA LEU A 67 1.08 7.27 16.52
C LEU A 67 0.70 6.45 17.75
N LEU A 68 -0.39 5.70 17.65
CA LEU A 68 -0.88 4.87 18.76
C LEU A 68 -0.31 3.47 18.73
N ALA A 69 -0.14 2.90 17.55
CA ALA A 69 0.33 1.54 17.39
C ALA A 69 0.93 1.34 16.01
N SER A 70 1.90 0.44 15.92
CA SER A 70 2.56 0.07 14.68
C SER A 70 2.82 -1.44 14.71
N TRP A 71 2.44 -2.12 13.62
CA TRP A 71 2.63 -3.57 13.50
C TRP A 71 3.25 -3.88 12.15
N SER A 72 4.17 -4.83 12.13
CA SER A 72 4.87 -5.22 10.91
C SER A 72 4.59 -6.67 10.56
N GLY A 73 4.67 -6.97 9.27
CA GLY A 73 4.52 -8.34 8.78
C GLY A 73 5.30 -8.51 7.48
N THR A 74 5.82 -9.71 7.29
CA THR A 74 6.55 -10.07 6.08
C THR A 74 6.04 -11.41 5.55
N GLY A 75 6.19 -11.62 4.26
CA GLY A 75 5.78 -12.87 3.63
C GLY A 75 6.09 -12.87 2.16
N THR A 76 5.76 -13.97 1.50
CA THR A 76 5.89 -14.11 0.05
C THR A 76 4.50 -14.33 -0.53
N SER A 77 4.18 -13.59 -1.58
CA SER A 77 2.89 -13.61 -2.28
C SER A 77 1.72 -13.04 -1.49
N ARG A 78 1.74 -13.08 -0.17
CA ARG A 78 0.62 -12.64 0.65
C ARG A 78 1.09 -12.27 2.04
N VAL A 79 0.57 -11.15 2.56
CA VAL A 79 0.74 -10.74 3.95
C VAL A 79 -0.61 -10.27 4.48
N ILE A 80 -0.97 -10.74 5.67
CA ILE A 80 -2.15 -10.27 6.39
C ILE A 80 -1.68 -9.80 7.76
N ILE A 81 -1.99 -8.55 8.10
CA ILE A 81 -1.79 -8.00 9.43
C ILE A 81 -3.18 -7.71 9.99
N SER A 82 -3.56 -8.35 11.07
CA SER A 82 -4.86 -8.18 11.71
C SER A 82 -4.64 -8.00 13.21
N LYS A 83 -4.91 -6.80 13.70
CA LYS A 83 -4.59 -6.38 15.06
C LYS A 83 -5.73 -5.56 15.66
N THR A 84 -5.74 -5.49 16.97
CA THR A 84 -6.71 -4.70 17.71
C THR A 84 -6.00 -3.68 18.60
N LYS A 85 -6.70 -2.58 18.86
CA LYS A 85 -6.20 -1.54 19.76
C LYS A 85 -7.40 -0.94 20.51
N THR A 86 -7.23 -0.72 21.80
CA THR A 86 -8.23 0.00 22.59
C THR A 86 -8.23 1.47 22.19
N VAL A 87 -9.42 1.99 21.94
CA VAL A 87 -9.62 3.36 21.47
C VAL A 87 -10.69 4.06 22.30
N THR A 88 -10.90 5.33 22.05
CA THR A 88 -11.86 6.14 22.77
C THR A 88 -13.03 6.51 21.86
N ARG A 89 -14.24 6.35 22.36
CA ARG A 89 -15.45 6.75 21.63
C ARG A 89 -15.43 8.25 21.35
N GLY A 90 -15.88 8.62 20.15
CA GLY A 90 -15.94 10.01 19.72
C GLY A 90 -14.65 10.54 19.11
N GLN A 91 -13.56 9.79 19.17
CA GLN A 91 -12.28 10.19 18.58
C GLN A 91 -12.16 9.67 17.15
N SER A 92 -11.45 10.42 16.32
CA SER A 92 -11.14 10.00 14.95
C SER A 92 -9.78 9.33 14.91
N TYR A 93 -9.70 8.25 14.12
CA TYR A 93 -8.48 7.47 13.97
C TYR A 93 -8.16 7.28 12.49
N THR A 94 -6.87 7.23 12.16
CA THR A 94 -6.39 7.04 10.81
C THR A 94 -5.53 5.80 10.74
N LEU A 95 -5.85 4.93 9.79
CA LEU A 95 -5.07 3.73 9.52
C LEU A 95 -4.21 3.96 8.28
N GLU A 96 -2.91 3.72 8.39
CA GLU A 96 -1.96 3.87 7.29
C GLU A 96 -1.19 2.59 7.07
N VAL A 97 -0.83 2.35 5.82
CA VAL A 97 -0.04 1.18 5.41
C VAL A 97 1.18 1.67 4.66
N HIS A 98 2.34 1.17 5.06
CA HIS A 98 3.62 1.46 4.43
C HIS A 98 4.38 0.17 4.19
N GLY A 99 5.26 0.17 3.22
CA GLY A 99 6.13 -0.98 3.00
C GLY A 99 6.57 -1.13 1.56
N THR A 100 6.99 -2.35 1.24
CA THR A 100 7.47 -2.70 -0.09
C THR A 100 6.89 -4.03 -0.54
N VAL A 101 6.66 -4.15 -1.84
CA VAL A 101 6.28 -5.39 -2.50
C VAL A 101 7.28 -5.58 -3.64
N GLY A 102 8.14 -6.59 -3.51
CA GLY A 102 9.28 -6.72 -4.39
C GLY A 102 10.18 -5.49 -4.25
N ASP A 103 10.43 -4.81 -5.35
CA ASP A 103 11.26 -3.61 -5.39
C ASP A 103 10.44 -2.31 -5.33
N GLU A 104 9.13 -2.40 -5.22
CA GLU A 104 8.26 -1.23 -5.24
C GLU A 104 7.81 -0.84 -3.85
N THR A 105 7.82 0.47 -3.58
CA THR A 105 7.22 1.03 -2.38
C THR A 105 5.70 1.03 -2.54
N ILE A 106 5.00 0.58 -1.52
CA ILE A 106 3.54 0.57 -1.51
C ILE A 106 3.01 1.67 -0.61
N ASP A 107 1.96 2.34 -1.09
CA ASP A 107 1.21 3.33 -0.33
C ASP A 107 -0.27 3.09 -0.60
N ALA A 108 -0.97 2.54 0.39
CA ALA A 108 -2.41 2.46 0.32
C ALA A 108 -3.02 3.79 0.76
N PRO A 109 -4.19 4.17 0.22
CA PRO A 109 -4.89 5.33 0.75
C PRO A 109 -5.15 5.15 2.24
N SER A 110 -4.95 6.20 3.04
CA SER A 110 -5.26 6.14 4.46
C SER A 110 -6.77 6.08 4.67
N ILE A 111 -7.17 5.43 5.76
CA ILE A 111 -8.58 5.34 6.15
C ILE A 111 -8.75 6.12 7.45
N THR A 112 -9.66 7.08 7.45
CA THR A 112 -9.99 7.84 8.65
C THR A 112 -11.44 7.57 9.03
N LYS A 113 -11.67 7.14 10.26
CA LYS A 113 -13.00 6.88 10.80
C LYS A 113 -13.09 7.32 12.25
N THR A 114 -14.30 7.72 12.65
CA THR A 114 -14.58 8.09 14.03
C THR A 114 -15.18 6.90 14.77
N CYS A 115 -14.67 6.64 15.97
CA CYS A 115 -15.21 5.61 16.86
C CYS A 115 -16.59 6.05 17.35
N PRO A 116 -17.66 5.30 17.06
CA PRO A 116 -19.01 5.67 17.44
C PRO A 116 -19.28 5.60 18.94
#